data_e704867ea39084e4c37d914951d08406
#
_entry.id   e704867ea39084e4c37d914951d08406
#
_cell.length_a   1.000
_cell.length_b   1.000
_cell.length_c   1.000
_cell.angle_alpha   90.00
_cell.angle_beta   90.00
_cell.angle_gamma   90.00
#
_symmetry.space_group_name_H-M   'P 1'
#
loop_
_entity.id
_entity.type
_entity.pdbx_description
1 polymer ?
#
loop_
_entity_poly.entity_id
_entity_poly.type
_entity_poly.pdbx_seq_one_letter_code
_entity_poly.pdbx_strand_id
1 'polypeptide(L)'
;MPKKPSKSPAGKGPRTPARKPAAVAAKRPTAARRVASKADSKPSPDLSQERLVRALETIAAHLAAQGNPVVEREAFERADAYVWHPDGRLSAVPRVSRVELFLLKGVDRMRDILMENTERFAGGLPANNALLWGARGMGKSSLVKAAHASINANRKPADKLK
;
A
#
# COMPACT_ATOMS: atom_id res chain seq x y z
N MET A 1 52.67 -11.61 2.13
CA MET A 1 52.73 -11.48 3.61
C MET A 1 51.52 -10.70 4.06
N PRO A 2 50.56 -11.28 4.77
CA PRO A 2 49.36 -10.59 5.21
C PRO A 2 49.56 -10.05 6.63
N LYS A 3 49.13 -8.81 6.88
CA LYS A 3 49.13 -8.18 8.22
C LYS A 3 47.83 -8.52 8.97
N LYS A 4 47.99 -8.99 10.22
CA LYS A 4 46.97 -9.29 11.21
C LYS A 4 46.24 -8.03 11.71
N PRO A 5 44.96 -8.13 12.08
CA PRO A 5 44.25 -7.06 12.76
C PRO A 5 44.47 -7.08 14.28
N SER A 6 44.54 -5.89 14.88
CA SER A 6 44.71 -5.64 16.30
C SER A 6 43.37 -5.72 17.07
N LYS A 7 43.43 -6.27 18.26
CA LYS A 7 42.34 -6.41 19.23
C LYS A 7 42.10 -5.09 19.99
N SER A 8 40.85 -4.69 20.13
CA SER A 8 40.40 -3.67 21.10
C SER A 8 40.00 -4.29 22.45
N PRO A 9 40.23 -3.59 23.55
CA PRO A 9 39.89 -4.09 24.88
C PRO A 9 38.49 -3.70 25.36
N ALA A 10 37.93 -4.57 26.19
CA ALA A 10 36.65 -4.49 26.83
C ALA A 10 36.53 -3.36 27.86
N GLY A 11 35.49 -2.55 27.77
CA GLY A 11 35.08 -1.58 28.78
C GLY A 11 34.12 -2.19 29.81
N LYS A 12 34.48 -2.12 31.07
CA LYS A 12 33.64 -2.50 32.23
C LYS A 12 32.67 -1.37 32.57
N GLY A 13 31.36 -1.62 32.60
CA GLY A 13 30.34 -0.72 33.13
C GLY A 13 30.16 -0.86 34.66
N PRO A 14 29.72 0.19 35.36
CA PRO A 14 29.61 0.20 36.83
C PRO A 14 28.30 -0.44 37.33
N ARG A 15 28.46 -1.15 38.44
CA ARG A 15 27.41 -1.81 39.22
C ARG A 15 26.65 -0.80 40.09
N THR A 16 25.33 -0.84 40.07
CA THR A 16 24.43 -0.18 41.01
C THR A 16 24.13 -1.06 42.20
N PRO A 17 24.10 -0.52 43.45
CA PRO A 17 23.80 -1.33 44.65
C PRO A 17 22.30 -1.40 44.93
N ALA A 18 21.88 -2.56 45.39
CA ALA A 18 20.55 -2.90 45.86
C ALA A 18 20.19 -2.19 47.18
N ARG A 19 18.96 -1.67 47.28
CA ARG A 19 18.37 -1.13 48.51
C ARG A 19 17.24 -2.05 48.97
N LYS A 20 17.41 -2.60 50.21
CA LYS A 20 16.45 -3.43 50.92
C LYS A 20 15.26 -2.62 51.44
N PRO A 21 14.07 -3.25 51.61
CA PRO A 21 12.88 -2.58 52.10
C PRO A 21 12.81 -2.58 53.65
N ALA A 22 12.32 -1.49 54.21
CA ALA A 22 11.97 -1.39 55.64
C ALA A 22 10.48 -1.69 55.82
N ALA A 23 10.19 -2.64 56.69
CA ALA A 23 8.86 -2.96 57.17
C ALA A 23 8.45 -1.99 58.29
N VAL A 24 7.23 -1.48 58.21
CA VAL A 24 6.54 -0.90 59.38
C VAL A 24 5.12 -1.46 59.45
N ALA A 25 4.84 -2.06 60.57
CA ALA A 25 3.59 -2.68 60.97
C ALA A 25 2.62 -1.68 61.60
N ALA A 26 1.35 -2.13 61.69
CA ALA A 26 0.27 -1.75 62.64
C ALA A 26 -0.71 -0.71 62.10
N LYS A 27 -2.01 -0.94 62.09
CA LYS A 27 -2.99 -1.34 63.07
C LYS A 27 -4.35 -1.49 62.41
N ARG A 28 -5.06 -2.56 62.69
CA ARG A 28 -6.52 -2.67 62.47
C ARG A 28 -7.25 -1.79 63.48
N PRO A 29 -8.45 -1.30 63.11
CA PRO A 29 -9.62 -1.46 63.92
C PRO A 29 -10.78 -2.13 63.20
N THR A 30 -11.55 -2.80 63.99
CA THR A 30 -12.70 -3.64 63.80
C THR A 30 -13.99 -2.86 63.45
N ALA A 31 -14.81 -3.51 62.62
CA ALA A 31 -16.25 -3.59 62.64
C ALA A 31 -17.11 -2.33 62.57
N ALA A 32 -17.84 -2.23 61.43
CA ALA A 32 -19.29 -1.95 61.51
C ALA A 32 -19.95 -2.47 60.23
N ARG A 33 -20.74 -3.52 60.37
CA ARG A 33 -21.67 -4.09 59.38
C ARG A 33 -22.80 -3.08 59.18
N ARG A 34 -22.83 -2.45 58.02
CA ARG A 34 -24.04 -1.76 57.53
C ARG A 34 -24.51 -2.45 56.24
N VAL A 35 -25.61 -3.15 56.40
CA VAL A 35 -26.44 -3.63 55.30
C VAL A 35 -27.03 -2.39 54.65
N ALA A 36 -26.62 -2.08 53.42
CA ALA A 36 -27.28 -1.07 52.62
C ALA A 36 -27.71 -1.69 51.29
N SER A 37 -28.97 -1.51 51.05
CA SER A 37 -29.81 -1.91 49.93
C SER A 37 -29.15 -1.91 48.57
N LYS A 38 -29.42 -3.00 47.87
CA LYS A 38 -29.18 -3.19 46.44
C LYS A 38 -30.07 -2.19 45.68
N ALA A 39 -29.51 -1.05 45.36
CA ALA A 39 -30.09 -0.15 44.35
C ALA A 39 -29.64 -0.61 43.01
N ASP A 40 -30.57 -0.94 42.11
CA ASP A 40 -30.35 -1.19 40.71
C ASP A 40 -29.78 0.08 40.07
N SER A 41 -28.49 0.19 40.05
CA SER A 41 -27.80 1.16 39.22
C SER A 41 -27.59 0.56 37.82
N LYS A 42 -28.42 1.02 36.88
CA LYS A 42 -28.15 0.90 35.45
C LYS A 42 -26.68 1.26 35.23
N PRO A 43 -25.86 0.43 34.54
CA PRO A 43 -24.48 0.78 34.30
C PRO A 43 -24.49 2.08 33.48
N SER A 44 -23.93 3.13 34.05
CA SER A 44 -23.60 4.34 33.29
C SER A 44 -22.62 3.93 32.21
N PRO A 45 -22.76 4.40 30.96
CA PRO A 45 -21.86 4.07 29.90
C PRO A 45 -20.45 4.49 30.34
N ASP A 46 -19.52 3.53 30.30
CA ASP A 46 -18.14 3.73 30.69
C ASP A 46 -17.54 4.81 29.78
N LEU A 47 -17.16 5.94 30.35
CA LEU A 47 -16.51 7.05 29.62
C LEU A 47 -15.31 6.59 28.78
N SER A 48 -14.71 5.47 29.14
CA SER A 48 -13.65 4.82 28.37
C SER A 48 -14.19 4.18 27.10
N GLN A 49 -15.37 3.57 27.13
CA GLN A 49 -16.01 2.97 25.97
C GLN A 49 -16.49 4.05 24.99
N GLU A 50 -17.07 5.13 25.47
CA GLU A 50 -17.48 6.25 24.61
C GLU A 50 -16.28 6.90 23.91
N ARG A 51 -15.15 7.08 24.63
CA ARG A 51 -13.92 7.59 24.03
C ARG A 51 -13.37 6.65 22.97
N LEU A 52 -13.39 5.34 23.21
CA LEU A 52 -12.97 4.34 22.24
C LEU A 52 -13.84 4.36 20.99
N VAL A 53 -15.16 4.41 21.15
CA VAL A 53 -16.10 4.49 20.01
C VAL A 53 -15.83 5.75 19.18
N ARG A 54 -15.68 6.91 19.80
CA ARG A 54 -15.35 8.16 19.09
C ARG A 54 -14.01 8.10 18.37
N ALA A 55 -13.00 7.49 18.99
CA ALA A 55 -11.71 7.30 18.35
C ALA A 55 -11.82 6.39 17.12
N LEU A 56 -12.56 5.28 17.22
CA LEU A 56 -12.82 4.37 16.10
C LEU A 56 -13.63 5.03 14.98
N GLU A 57 -14.65 5.83 15.32
CA GLU A 57 -15.41 6.62 14.34
C GLU A 57 -14.52 7.64 13.61
N THR A 58 -13.64 8.30 14.34
CA THR A 58 -12.67 9.24 13.73
C THR A 58 -11.70 8.54 12.79
N ILE A 59 -11.18 7.37 13.20
CA ILE A 59 -10.32 6.55 12.36
C ILE A 59 -11.08 6.05 11.13
N ALA A 60 -12.30 5.57 11.31
CA ALA A 60 -13.15 5.09 10.21
C ALA A 60 -13.47 6.22 9.22
N ALA A 61 -13.80 7.42 9.72
CA ALA A 61 -14.02 8.61 8.88
C ALA A 61 -12.75 9.01 8.12
N HIS A 62 -11.59 8.93 8.77
CA HIS A 62 -10.28 9.23 8.13
C HIS A 62 -9.94 8.19 7.05
N LEU A 63 -10.17 6.91 7.34
CA LEU A 63 -9.96 5.84 6.37
C LEU A 63 -10.96 5.93 5.21
N ALA A 64 -12.20 6.30 5.47
CA ALA A 64 -13.20 6.54 4.43
C ALA A 64 -12.84 7.77 3.57
N ALA A 65 -12.29 8.82 4.18
CA ALA A 65 -11.81 10.00 3.46
C ALA A 65 -10.52 9.73 2.67
N GLN A 66 -9.68 8.79 3.14
CA GLN A 66 -8.52 8.27 2.42
C GLN A 66 -8.91 7.10 1.51
N GLY A 67 -10.17 6.69 1.53
CA GLY A 67 -10.68 5.62 0.70
C GLY A 67 -10.21 5.82 -0.71
N ASN A 68 -9.44 4.86 -1.22
CA ASN A 68 -9.13 4.73 -2.63
C ASN A 68 -10.40 5.10 -3.39
N PRO A 69 -10.41 6.15 -4.22
CA PRO A 69 -11.57 6.38 -5.06
C PRO A 69 -11.79 5.06 -5.78
N VAL A 70 -12.93 4.44 -5.53
CA VAL A 70 -13.36 3.28 -6.32
C VAL A 70 -13.44 3.84 -7.71
N VAL A 71 -12.35 3.64 -8.47
CA VAL A 71 -12.30 4.07 -9.86
C VAL A 71 -13.33 3.18 -10.53
N GLU A 72 -14.50 3.75 -10.75
CA GLU A 72 -15.60 3.04 -11.37
C GLU A 72 -15.09 2.47 -12.69
N ARG A 73 -15.38 1.21 -12.94
CA ARG A 73 -14.94 0.51 -14.16
C ARG A 73 -15.28 1.30 -15.43
N GLU A 74 -16.40 2.03 -15.39
CA GLU A 74 -16.85 2.95 -16.43
C GLU A 74 -15.88 4.12 -16.69
N ALA A 75 -15.09 4.53 -15.69
CA ALA A 75 -14.08 5.56 -15.87
C ALA A 75 -12.97 5.12 -16.85
N PHE A 76 -12.65 3.82 -16.89
CA PHE A 76 -11.64 3.27 -17.81
C PHE A 76 -12.16 3.07 -19.25
N GLU A 77 -13.45 3.23 -19.49
CA GLU A 77 -14.01 3.08 -20.83
C GLU A 77 -13.87 4.34 -21.69
N ARG A 78 -13.58 5.48 -21.06
CA ARG A 78 -13.62 6.80 -21.71
C ARG A 78 -12.37 7.14 -22.50
N ALA A 79 -11.24 6.51 -22.22
CA ALA A 79 -9.96 6.82 -22.86
C ALA A 79 -9.02 5.60 -22.94
N ASP A 80 -8.04 5.68 -23.84
CA ASP A 80 -7.00 4.63 -24.01
C ASP A 80 -5.87 4.72 -22.96
N ALA A 81 -5.77 5.84 -22.24
CA ALA A 81 -4.75 6.03 -21.21
C ALA A 81 -5.20 7.02 -20.15
N TYR A 82 -4.61 6.90 -18.97
CA TYR A 82 -4.94 7.70 -17.80
C TYR A 82 -3.69 8.10 -17.05
N VAL A 83 -3.75 9.23 -16.36
CA VAL A 83 -2.74 9.68 -15.41
C VAL A 83 -3.31 9.50 -14.00
N TRP A 84 -2.61 8.74 -13.19
CA TRP A 84 -2.89 8.62 -11.76
C TRP A 84 -2.18 9.74 -11.00
N HIS A 85 -2.91 10.46 -10.19
CA HIS A 85 -2.40 11.53 -9.34
C HIS A 85 -2.21 11.05 -7.89
N PRO A 86 -1.27 11.63 -7.12
CA PRO A 86 -1.03 11.23 -5.72
C PRO A 86 -2.25 11.40 -4.80
N ASP A 87 -3.17 12.28 -5.15
CA ASP A 87 -4.44 12.52 -4.45
C ASP A 87 -5.52 11.46 -4.77
N GLY A 88 -5.16 10.42 -5.53
CA GLY A 88 -6.05 9.34 -5.91
C GLY A 88 -6.93 9.63 -7.13
N ARG A 89 -6.82 10.80 -7.75
CA ARG A 89 -7.57 11.12 -8.98
C ARG A 89 -7.00 10.42 -10.20
N LEU A 90 -7.90 10.00 -11.07
CA LEU A 90 -7.58 9.45 -12.38
C LEU A 90 -8.01 10.45 -13.46
N SER A 91 -7.06 10.94 -14.26
CA SER A 91 -7.33 11.86 -15.35
C SER A 91 -7.18 11.15 -16.68
N ALA A 92 -8.22 11.19 -17.51
CA ALA A 92 -8.17 10.66 -18.87
C ALA A 92 -7.22 11.47 -19.75
N VAL A 93 -6.43 10.78 -20.57
CA VAL A 93 -5.53 11.40 -21.54
C VAL A 93 -6.29 11.54 -22.88
N PRO A 94 -6.62 12.77 -23.30
CA PRO A 94 -7.44 12.96 -24.49
C PRO A 94 -6.78 12.45 -25.78
N ARG A 95 -5.44 12.53 -25.84
CA ARG A 95 -4.64 12.06 -26.98
C ARG A 95 -3.33 11.45 -26.51
N VAL A 96 -3.19 10.16 -26.70
CA VAL A 96 -1.96 9.46 -26.37
C VAL A 96 -0.89 9.75 -27.42
N SER A 97 0.24 10.35 -26.99
CA SER A 97 1.42 10.48 -27.86
C SER A 97 2.06 9.12 -28.02
N ARG A 98 2.02 8.58 -29.23
CA ARG A 98 2.57 7.26 -29.59
C ARG A 98 3.25 7.32 -30.95
N VAL A 99 4.19 6.42 -31.17
CA VAL A 99 4.83 6.18 -32.45
C VAL A 99 4.36 4.84 -33.00
N GLU A 100 4.41 4.68 -34.29
CA GLU A 100 4.12 3.42 -34.95
C GLU A 100 5.13 2.35 -34.54
N LEU A 101 4.67 1.11 -34.35
CA LEU A 101 5.49 0.01 -33.85
C LEU A 101 6.71 -0.26 -34.75
N PHE A 102 6.57 -0.15 -36.05
CA PHE A 102 7.64 -0.37 -37.02
C PHE A 102 8.75 0.70 -37.03
N LEU A 103 8.48 1.88 -36.42
CA LEU A 103 9.46 2.95 -36.27
C LEU A 103 10.44 2.71 -35.10
N LEU A 104 10.09 1.80 -34.20
CA LEU A 104 10.96 1.42 -33.08
C LEU A 104 12.01 0.43 -33.56
N LYS A 105 13.23 0.91 -33.79
CA LYS A 105 14.36 0.11 -34.29
C LYS A 105 15.30 -0.33 -33.18
N GLY A 106 15.96 -1.47 -33.38
CA GLY A 106 16.95 -2.00 -32.42
C GLY A 106 16.37 -2.66 -31.19
N VAL A 107 15.04 -2.84 -31.12
CA VAL A 107 14.32 -3.48 -30.01
C VAL A 107 13.48 -4.67 -30.48
N ASP A 108 13.78 -5.22 -31.65
CA ASP A 108 12.91 -6.20 -32.32
C ASP A 108 12.59 -7.41 -31.46
N ARG A 109 13.60 -8.03 -30.83
CA ARG A 109 13.37 -9.18 -29.94
C ARG A 109 12.48 -8.82 -28.75
N MET A 110 12.68 -7.66 -28.12
CA MET A 110 11.86 -7.23 -26.96
C MET A 110 10.46 -6.87 -27.39
N ARG A 111 10.31 -6.26 -28.57
CA ARG A 111 9.03 -5.99 -29.20
C ARG A 111 8.25 -7.28 -29.41
N ASP A 112 8.85 -8.30 -30.02
CA ASP A 112 8.17 -9.54 -30.36
C ASP A 112 7.71 -10.30 -29.10
N ILE A 113 8.57 -10.37 -28.07
CA ILE A 113 8.20 -10.97 -26.78
C ILE A 113 7.06 -10.20 -26.11
N LEU A 114 7.11 -8.86 -26.11
CA LEU A 114 6.05 -8.05 -25.52
C LEU A 114 4.74 -8.19 -26.28
N MET A 115 4.79 -8.18 -27.61
CA MET A 115 3.62 -8.35 -28.48
C MET A 115 2.95 -9.68 -28.23
N GLU A 116 3.68 -10.79 -28.32
CA GLU A 116 3.15 -12.13 -28.08
C GLU A 116 2.46 -12.25 -26.72
N ASN A 117 3.15 -11.78 -25.66
CA ASN A 117 2.59 -11.83 -24.30
C ASN A 117 1.32 -10.98 -24.18
N THR A 118 1.31 -9.79 -24.77
CA THR A 118 0.16 -8.88 -24.70
C THR A 118 -1.01 -9.35 -25.56
N GLU A 119 -0.75 -9.98 -26.70
CA GLU A 119 -1.78 -10.62 -27.55
C GLU A 119 -2.46 -11.78 -26.83
N ARG A 120 -1.67 -12.61 -26.13
CA ARG A 120 -2.22 -13.70 -25.29
C ARG A 120 -3.13 -13.12 -24.20
N PHE A 121 -2.68 -12.10 -23.49
CA PHE A 121 -3.49 -11.41 -22.49
C PHE A 121 -4.79 -10.86 -23.08
N ALA A 122 -4.69 -10.18 -24.20
CA ALA A 122 -5.82 -9.60 -24.90
C ALA A 122 -6.81 -10.66 -25.42
N GLY A 123 -6.34 -11.87 -25.67
CA GLY A 123 -7.17 -13.02 -26.04
C GLY A 123 -7.77 -13.78 -24.84
N GLY A 124 -7.58 -13.29 -23.60
CA GLY A 124 -8.03 -13.99 -22.40
C GLY A 124 -7.22 -15.26 -22.07
N LEU A 125 -6.04 -15.42 -22.68
CA LEU A 125 -5.14 -16.53 -22.42
C LEU A 125 -4.17 -16.20 -21.28
N PRO A 126 -3.60 -17.20 -20.63
CA PRO A 126 -2.56 -16.98 -19.62
C PRO A 126 -1.39 -16.17 -20.19
N ALA A 127 -1.03 -15.09 -19.50
CA ALA A 127 0.05 -14.20 -19.85
C ALA A 127 0.85 -13.82 -18.60
N ASN A 128 2.10 -13.40 -18.79
CA ASN A 128 3.00 -13.04 -17.70
C ASN A 128 3.06 -11.52 -17.52
N ASN A 129 3.38 -11.08 -16.30
CA ASN A 129 3.75 -9.71 -16.06
C ASN A 129 5.06 -9.39 -16.80
N ALA A 130 5.13 -8.21 -17.42
CA ALA A 130 6.30 -7.76 -18.16
C ALA A 130 6.99 -6.61 -17.43
N LEU A 131 8.32 -6.72 -17.23
CA LEU A 131 9.16 -5.67 -16.68
C LEU A 131 10.11 -5.17 -17.78
N LEU A 132 9.96 -3.91 -18.19
CA LEU A 132 10.87 -3.25 -19.13
C LEU A 132 11.89 -2.43 -18.33
N TRP A 133 13.14 -2.81 -18.41
CA TRP A 133 14.24 -2.13 -17.74
C TRP A 133 15.29 -1.62 -18.72
N GLY A 134 16.15 -0.72 -18.31
CA GLY A 134 17.18 -0.12 -19.14
C GLY A 134 17.28 1.39 -18.94
N ALA A 135 18.26 2.03 -19.58
CA ALA A 135 18.54 3.45 -19.46
C ALA A 135 17.37 4.35 -19.87
N ARG A 136 17.39 5.58 -19.40
CA ARG A 136 16.41 6.60 -19.81
C ARG A 136 16.54 6.86 -21.33
N GLY A 137 15.43 7.08 -22.01
CA GLY A 137 15.43 7.37 -23.44
C GLY A 137 15.42 6.16 -24.36
N MET A 138 15.54 4.93 -23.85
CA MET A 138 15.59 3.68 -24.64
C MET A 138 14.24 3.28 -25.29
N GLY A 139 13.23 4.12 -25.27
CA GLY A 139 11.95 3.84 -25.95
C GLY A 139 11.00 2.90 -25.19
N LYS A 140 11.25 2.53 -23.91
CA LYS A 140 10.41 1.60 -23.15
C LYS A 140 8.92 1.99 -23.14
N SER A 141 8.63 3.22 -22.77
CA SER A 141 7.24 3.72 -22.75
C SER A 141 6.63 3.86 -24.14
N SER A 142 7.47 4.15 -25.14
CA SER A 142 7.04 4.21 -26.54
C SER A 142 6.65 2.81 -27.04
N LEU A 143 7.42 1.78 -26.67
CA LEU A 143 7.14 0.40 -27.03
C LEU A 143 5.81 -0.08 -26.44
N VAL A 144 5.54 0.20 -25.14
CA VAL A 144 4.26 -0.17 -24.49
C VAL A 144 3.08 0.51 -25.18
N LYS A 145 3.19 1.82 -25.46
CA LYS A 145 2.11 2.57 -26.13
C LYS A 145 1.88 2.08 -27.55
N ALA A 146 2.94 1.76 -28.29
CA ALA A 146 2.86 1.24 -29.65
C ALA A 146 2.25 -0.17 -29.69
N ALA A 147 2.65 -1.05 -28.76
CA ALA A 147 2.10 -2.39 -28.64
C ALA A 147 0.61 -2.37 -28.32
N HIS A 148 0.20 -1.57 -27.33
CA HIS A 148 -1.22 -1.37 -26.98
C HIS A 148 -2.04 -0.90 -28.20
N ALA A 149 -1.54 0.11 -28.92
CA ALA A 149 -2.21 0.63 -30.09
C ALA A 149 -2.32 -0.40 -31.22
N SER A 150 -1.24 -1.12 -31.51
CA SER A 150 -1.19 -2.15 -32.55
C SER A 150 -2.18 -3.28 -32.28
N ILE A 151 -2.26 -3.76 -31.04
CA ILE A 151 -3.18 -4.82 -30.66
C ILE A 151 -4.64 -4.35 -30.74
N ASN A 152 -4.91 -3.12 -30.32
CA ASN A 152 -6.28 -2.56 -30.34
C ASN A 152 -6.76 -2.13 -31.72
N ALA A 153 -5.86 -1.95 -32.71
CA ALA A 153 -6.22 -1.50 -34.05
C ALA A 153 -7.23 -2.43 -34.76
N ASN A 154 -7.11 -3.73 -34.52
CA ASN A 154 -7.93 -4.76 -35.17
C ASN A 154 -9.00 -5.35 -34.24
N ARG A 155 -9.26 -4.73 -33.07
CA ARG A 155 -10.22 -5.22 -32.08
C ARG A 155 -11.49 -4.40 -32.05
N LYS A 156 -12.62 -5.07 -31.81
CA LYS A 156 -13.91 -4.40 -31.58
C LYS A 156 -13.81 -3.57 -30.26
N PRO A 157 -14.61 -2.48 -30.15
CA PRO A 157 -14.56 -1.63 -28.95
C PRO A 157 -14.72 -2.38 -27.62
N ALA A 158 -15.56 -3.41 -27.58
CA ALA A 158 -15.78 -4.23 -26.38
C ALA A 158 -14.59 -5.14 -26.01
N ASP A 159 -13.75 -5.50 -26.99
CA ASP A 159 -12.64 -6.43 -26.83
C ASP A 159 -11.27 -5.72 -26.71
N LYS A 160 -11.27 -4.39 -26.70
CA LYS A 160 -10.05 -3.58 -26.59
C LYS A 160 -9.44 -3.71 -25.22
N LEU A 161 -8.11 -3.80 -25.20
CA LEU A 161 -7.32 -3.62 -23.99
C LEU A 161 -7.51 -2.21 -23.43
N LYS A 162 -7.71 -2.12 -22.13
CA LYS A 162 -7.85 -0.88 -21.36
C LYS A 162 -6.67 -0.70 -20.42
#